data_1c0193db564ce6ed60f3e0cc148b0605
#
_entry.id   1c0193db564ce6ed60f3e0cc148b0605
#
_cell.length_a   1.000
_cell.length_b   1.000
_cell.length_c   1.000
_cell.angle_alpha   90.00
_cell.angle_beta   90.00
_cell.angle_gamma   90.00
#
_symmetry.space_group_name_H-M   'P 1'
#
loop_
_entity.id
_entity.type
_entity.pdbx_description
1 polymer ?
#
loop_
_entity_poly.entity_id
_entity_poly.type
_entity_poly.pdbx_seq_one_letter_code
_entity_poly.pdbx_strand_id
1 'polypeptide(L)'
;MLKNIKTYNPLSDYNKVIKKLNNNGVRPTKQRMVLTKLLFEKGKRHVSAEDLYTELRKEDRRISLATVYNTLKQFTKLGIIKEVVVDQNKSLYCNNNKSHYHLYIEDEGKVVDIPTENINLDLPAFPACLNLHNVDVIVRVRTLKDIIKN
;
A
#
# COMPACT_ATOMS: atom_id res chain seq x y z
N MET A 1 29.56 11.50 -2.88
CA MET A 1 28.57 11.76 -3.95
C MET A 1 27.17 11.51 -3.41
N LEU A 2 26.48 12.56 -3.02
CA LEU A 2 25.09 12.49 -2.58
C LEU A 2 24.20 12.34 -3.82
N LYS A 3 23.87 11.10 -4.19
CA LYS A 3 22.92 10.82 -5.27
C LYS A 3 21.53 11.24 -4.81
N ASN A 4 20.99 12.27 -5.47
CA ASN A 4 19.59 12.67 -5.61
C ASN A 4 18.63 11.99 -4.61
N ILE A 5 18.56 12.51 -3.41
CA ILE A 5 17.38 12.33 -2.55
C ILE A 5 16.29 13.13 -3.26
N LYS A 6 15.48 12.48 -4.09
CA LYS A 6 14.21 13.05 -4.52
C LYS A 6 13.43 13.34 -3.26
N THR A 7 13.40 14.59 -2.86
CA THR A 7 12.61 15.07 -1.74
C THR A 7 11.17 14.59 -1.94
N TYR A 8 10.72 13.74 -1.03
CA TYR A 8 9.34 13.32 -0.98
C TYR A 8 8.47 14.57 -0.83
N ASN A 9 7.55 14.78 -1.78
CA ASN A 9 6.63 15.91 -1.76
C ASN A 9 5.19 15.42 -1.50
N PRO A 10 4.70 15.48 -0.26
CA PRO A 10 3.35 15.02 0.10
C PRO A 10 2.24 15.75 -0.66
N LEU A 11 2.44 17.02 -0.99
CA LEU A 11 1.48 17.84 -1.75
C LEU A 11 1.27 17.31 -3.18
N SER A 12 2.33 16.79 -3.80
CA SER A 12 2.24 16.19 -5.14
C SER A 12 1.33 14.97 -5.13
N ASP A 13 1.45 14.10 -4.14
CA ASP A 13 0.64 12.89 -4.06
C ASP A 13 -0.81 13.19 -3.68
N TYR A 14 -1.02 14.15 -2.80
CA TYR A 14 -2.35 14.65 -2.45
C TYR A 14 -3.14 15.16 -3.67
N ASN A 15 -2.51 16.01 -4.49
CA ASN A 15 -3.12 16.53 -5.71
C ASN A 15 -3.39 15.43 -6.76
N LYS A 16 -2.50 14.45 -6.88
CA LYS A 16 -2.72 13.28 -7.75
C LYS A 16 -3.95 12.47 -7.31
N VAL A 17 -4.14 12.29 -6.01
CA VAL A 17 -5.30 11.58 -5.46
C VAL A 17 -6.60 12.34 -5.78
N ILE A 18 -6.65 13.66 -5.53
CA ILE A 18 -7.82 14.48 -5.88
C ILE A 18 -8.16 14.34 -7.37
N LYS A 19 -7.17 14.49 -8.24
CA LYS A 19 -7.35 14.36 -9.68
C LYS A 19 -7.89 12.99 -10.06
N LYS A 20 -7.36 11.93 -9.45
CA LYS A 20 -7.80 10.56 -9.72
C LYS A 20 -9.23 10.30 -9.25
N LEU A 21 -9.61 10.81 -8.09
CA LEU A 21 -10.98 10.76 -7.60
C LEU A 21 -11.94 11.45 -8.57
N ASN A 22 -11.66 12.71 -8.93
CA ASN A 22 -12.48 13.50 -9.82
C ASN A 22 -12.64 12.86 -11.21
N ASN A 23 -11.55 12.35 -11.80
CA ASN A 23 -11.56 11.68 -13.11
C ASN A 23 -12.41 10.40 -13.12
N ASN A 24 -12.65 9.79 -11.95
CA ASN A 24 -13.50 8.60 -11.81
C ASN A 24 -14.88 8.92 -11.22
N GLY A 25 -15.30 10.18 -11.20
CA GLY A 25 -16.61 10.58 -10.69
C GLY A 25 -16.76 10.40 -9.17
N VAL A 26 -15.67 10.26 -8.43
CA VAL A 26 -15.67 10.07 -6.99
C VAL A 26 -15.39 11.40 -6.29
N ARG A 27 -16.35 11.86 -5.50
CA ARG A 27 -16.22 13.13 -4.79
C ARG A 27 -15.08 13.07 -3.73
N PRO A 28 -14.15 14.04 -3.71
CA PRO A 28 -13.14 14.16 -2.66
C PRO A 28 -13.77 14.71 -1.38
N THR A 29 -14.41 13.83 -0.59
CA THR A 29 -15.03 14.24 0.70
C THR A 29 -13.95 14.54 1.74
N LYS A 30 -14.33 15.30 2.78
CA LYS A 30 -13.43 15.64 3.89
C LYS A 30 -12.77 14.37 4.52
N GLN A 31 -13.54 13.30 4.71
CA GLN A 31 -13.04 12.05 5.28
C GLN A 31 -12.00 11.38 4.36
N ARG A 32 -12.27 11.30 3.03
CA ARG A 32 -11.31 10.78 2.05
C ARG A 32 -10.02 11.60 2.04
N MET A 33 -10.12 12.91 2.15
CA MET A 33 -8.94 13.78 2.14
C MET A 33 -8.11 13.68 3.42
N VAL A 34 -8.74 13.48 4.58
CA VAL A 34 -8.03 13.17 5.84
C VAL A 34 -7.26 11.87 5.71
N LEU A 35 -7.89 10.81 5.21
CA LEU A 35 -7.22 9.52 4.97
C LEU A 35 -6.10 9.61 3.94
N THR A 36 -6.29 10.38 2.86
CA THR A 36 -5.25 10.66 1.88
C THR A 36 -4.02 11.29 2.54
N LYS A 37 -4.24 12.29 3.39
CA LYS A 37 -3.15 12.94 4.12
C LYS A 37 -2.39 11.93 4.97
N LEU A 38 -3.06 11.15 5.81
CA LEU A 38 -2.41 10.13 6.65
C LEU A 38 -1.65 9.08 5.85
N LEU A 39 -2.19 8.66 4.70
CA LEU A 39 -1.55 7.67 3.84
C LEU A 39 -0.25 8.17 3.22
N PHE A 40 -0.18 9.46 2.84
CA PHE A 40 0.90 9.98 2.02
C PHE A 40 1.83 10.96 2.73
N GLU A 41 1.49 11.52 3.90
CA GLU A 41 2.32 12.52 4.56
C GLU A 41 3.65 11.98 5.13
N LYS A 42 3.69 10.71 5.51
CA LYS A 42 4.86 10.06 6.14
C LYS A 42 5.76 9.32 5.13
N GLY A 43 5.60 9.57 3.84
CA GLY A 43 6.35 8.88 2.81
C GLY A 43 5.74 7.53 2.43
N LYS A 44 6.57 6.66 1.84
CA LYS A 44 6.16 5.30 1.47
C LYS A 44 5.94 4.46 2.71
N ARG A 45 4.80 3.78 2.78
CA ARG A 45 4.44 2.96 3.93
C ARG A 45 3.48 1.83 3.59
N HIS A 46 3.46 0.84 4.48
CA HIS A 46 2.48 -0.23 4.51
C HIS A 46 1.71 -0.13 5.82
N VAL A 47 0.40 -0.03 5.75
CA VAL A 47 -0.47 0.16 6.93
C VAL A 47 -1.70 -0.70 6.84
N SER A 48 -2.19 -1.19 7.98
CA SER A 48 -3.52 -1.79 8.07
C SER A 48 -4.61 -0.71 8.22
N ALA A 49 -5.86 -1.10 8.02
CA ALA A 49 -6.98 -0.20 8.30
C ALA A 49 -7.04 0.18 9.79
N GLU A 50 -6.70 -0.75 10.66
CA GLU A 50 -6.64 -0.57 12.11
C GLU A 50 -5.56 0.41 12.54
N ASP A 51 -4.38 0.36 11.88
CA ASP A 51 -3.30 1.33 12.14
C ASP A 51 -3.76 2.75 11.80
N LEU A 52 -4.37 2.93 10.61
CA LEU A 52 -4.91 4.22 10.21
C LEU A 52 -6.04 4.69 11.13
N TYR A 53 -6.92 3.78 11.55
CA TYR A 53 -7.96 4.10 12.50
C TYR A 53 -7.38 4.56 13.85
N THR A 54 -6.33 3.90 14.32
CA THR A 54 -5.63 4.28 15.55
C THR A 54 -4.98 5.67 15.41
N GLU A 55 -4.36 5.96 14.27
CA GLU A 55 -3.79 7.27 13.98
C GLU A 55 -4.88 8.37 13.97
N LEU A 56 -6.03 8.11 13.33
CA LEU A 56 -7.18 9.03 13.33
C LEU A 56 -7.66 9.34 14.76
N ARG A 57 -7.74 8.33 15.62
CA ARG A 57 -8.16 8.50 17.01
C ARG A 57 -7.18 9.36 17.81
N LYS A 58 -5.88 9.22 17.58
CA LYS A 58 -4.84 10.06 18.20
C LYS A 58 -4.94 11.53 17.78
N GLU A 59 -5.43 11.80 16.56
CA GLU A 59 -5.65 13.14 16.05
C GLU A 59 -7.08 13.68 16.36
N ASP A 60 -7.83 13.02 17.23
CA ASP A 60 -9.25 13.32 17.56
C ASP A 60 -10.16 13.42 16.32
N ARG A 61 -9.86 12.62 15.29
CA ARG A 61 -10.68 12.53 14.07
C ARG A 61 -11.77 11.49 14.23
N ARG A 62 -13.03 11.93 14.11
CA ARG A 62 -14.21 11.05 14.23
C ARG A 62 -14.57 10.40 12.89
N ILE A 63 -13.76 9.42 12.46
CA ILE A 63 -14.02 8.60 11.29
C ILE A 63 -14.12 7.15 11.77
N SER A 64 -15.20 6.45 11.39
CA SER A 64 -15.40 5.06 11.82
C SER A 64 -14.43 4.11 11.11
N LEU A 65 -14.13 2.97 11.72
CA LEU A 65 -13.31 1.92 11.11
C LEU A 65 -13.94 1.41 9.80
N ALA A 66 -15.27 1.28 9.75
CA ALA A 66 -15.99 0.92 8.53
C ALA A 66 -15.75 1.94 7.39
N THR A 67 -15.72 3.23 7.69
CA THR A 67 -15.40 4.28 6.72
C THR A 67 -13.96 4.19 6.25
N VAL A 68 -13.01 3.86 7.14
CA VAL A 68 -11.61 3.62 6.78
C VAL A 68 -11.53 2.46 5.76
N TYR A 69 -12.10 1.31 6.07
CA TYR A 69 -12.12 0.15 5.16
C TYR A 69 -12.76 0.47 3.81
N ASN A 70 -13.92 1.13 3.79
CA ASN A 70 -14.62 1.49 2.56
C ASN A 70 -13.79 2.44 1.70
N THR A 71 -13.10 3.39 2.32
CA THR A 71 -12.24 4.34 1.61
C THR A 71 -11.00 3.64 1.04
N LEU A 72 -10.34 2.78 1.82
CA LEU A 72 -9.18 2.00 1.36
C LEU A 72 -9.55 1.08 0.20
N LYS A 73 -10.67 0.37 0.29
CA LYS A 73 -11.20 -0.47 -0.79
C LYS A 73 -11.44 0.34 -2.06
N GLN A 74 -12.03 1.53 -1.94
CA GLN A 74 -12.24 2.42 -3.08
C GLN A 74 -10.92 2.92 -3.66
N PHE A 75 -9.96 3.30 -2.83
CA PHE A 75 -8.64 3.75 -3.27
C PHE A 75 -7.86 2.64 -3.98
N THR A 76 -7.97 1.39 -3.49
CA THR A 76 -7.40 0.22 -4.16
C THR A 76 -8.03 0.00 -5.54
N LYS A 77 -9.37 0.04 -5.63
CA LYS A 77 -10.09 -0.10 -6.90
C LYS A 77 -9.69 0.96 -7.93
N LEU A 78 -9.41 2.18 -7.48
CA LEU A 78 -8.96 3.28 -8.32
C LEU A 78 -7.44 3.25 -8.60
N GLY A 79 -6.69 2.30 -8.04
CA GLY A 79 -5.24 2.22 -8.19
C GLY A 79 -4.50 3.41 -7.54
N ILE A 80 -5.08 4.02 -6.50
CA ILE A 80 -4.44 5.05 -5.69
C ILE A 80 -3.43 4.41 -4.73
N ILE A 81 -3.80 3.26 -4.18
CA ILE A 81 -2.97 2.41 -3.32
C ILE A 81 -3.09 0.96 -3.81
N LYS A 82 -2.24 0.09 -3.27
CA LYS A 82 -2.30 -1.36 -3.51
C LYS A 82 -2.64 -2.08 -2.21
N GLU A 83 -3.51 -3.07 -2.27
CA GLU A 83 -3.74 -4.00 -1.17
C GLU A 83 -2.72 -5.14 -1.27
N VAL A 84 -2.06 -5.44 -0.16
CA VAL A 84 -1.11 -6.55 -0.01
C VAL A 84 -1.71 -7.54 0.98
N VAL A 85 -2.28 -8.63 0.47
CA VAL A 85 -2.87 -9.69 1.29
C VAL A 85 -1.75 -10.55 1.85
N VAL A 86 -1.40 -10.38 3.11
CA VAL A 86 -0.30 -11.10 3.76
C VAL A 86 -0.76 -12.38 4.45
N ASP A 87 -2.04 -12.48 4.81
CA ASP A 87 -2.65 -13.66 5.43
C ASP A 87 -4.16 -13.66 5.13
N GLN A 88 -4.86 -14.78 5.43
CA GLN A 88 -6.30 -14.93 5.17
C GLN A 88 -7.17 -13.80 5.75
N ASN A 89 -6.75 -13.24 6.88
CA ASN A 89 -7.48 -12.18 7.60
C ASN A 89 -6.68 -10.89 7.77
N LYS A 90 -5.55 -10.73 7.04
CA LYS A 90 -4.69 -9.57 7.20
C LYS A 90 -4.28 -9.00 5.85
N SER A 91 -4.70 -7.77 5.62
CA SER A 91 -4.25 -6.97 4.48
C SER A 91 -3.51 -5.72 4.97
N LEU A 92 -2.47 -5.38 4.26
CA LEU A 92 -1.78 -4.10 4.39
C LEU A 92 -1.98 -3.29 3.11
N TYR A 93 -2.02 -2.00 3.25
CA TYR A 93 -2.19 -1.07 2.13
C TYR A 93 -0.89 -0.34 1.86
N CYS A 94 -0.40 -0.48 0.63
CA CYS A 94 0.84 0.13 0.15
C CYS A 94 0.54 1.38 -0.66
N ASN A 95 1.15 2.50 -0.30
CA ASN A 95 1.00 3.76 -1.00
C ASN A 95 2.07 4.00 -2.09
N ASN A 96 2.94 3.00 -2.34
CA ASN A 96 3.95 3.08 -3.39
C ASN A 96 3.36 2.69 -4.75
N ASN A 97 3.24 3.64 -5.66
CA ASN A 97 2.66 3.44 -7.00
C ASN A 97 3.67 2.97 -8.05
N LYS A 98 4.96 2.86 -7.73
CA LYS A 98 5.95 2.29 -8.63
C LYS A 98 5.83 0.77 -8.64
N SER A 99 6.31 0.13 -9.71
CA SER A 99 6.42 -1.33 -9.76
C SER A 99 7.42 -1.81 -8.71
N HIS A 100 6.99 -2.73 -7.87
CA HIS A 100 7.79 -3.37 -6.83
C HIS A 100 7.11 -4.65 -6.38
N TYR A 101 7.86 -5.50 -5.71
CA TYR A 101 7.39 -6.68 -4.99
C TYR A 101 7.46 -6.44 -3.49
N HIS A 102 7.02 -7.37 -2.69
CA HIS A 102 6.97 -7.25 -1.24
C HIS A 102 7.73 -8.36 -0.54
N LEU A 103 8.46 -7.99 0.52
CA LEU A 103 9.02 -8.90 1.52
C LEU A 103 8.14 -8.82 2.77
N TYR A 104 7.56 -9.94 3.20
CA TYR A 104 6.78 -10.02 4.43
C TYR A 104 7.59 -10.73 5.52
N ILE A 105 7.91 -10.01 6.58
CA ILE A 105 8.57 -10.55 7.78
C ILE A 105 7.47 -11.03 8.71
N GLU A 106 7.21 -12.34 8.71
CA GLU A 106 6.02 -12.93 9.33
C GLU A 106 5.95 -12.71 10.83
N ASP A 107 7.06 -12.89 11.55
CA ASP A 107 7.17 -12.74 13.00
C ASP A 107 7.12 -11.27 13.48
N GLU A 108 7.46 -10.33 12.60
CA GLU A 108 7.33 -8.90 12.87
C GLU A 108 6.01 -8.30 12.34
N GLY A 109 5.29 -9.03 11.48
CA GLY A 109 4.10 -8.52 10.80
C GLY A 109 4.37 -7.32 9.88
N LYS A 110 5.60 -7.20 9.36
CA LYS A 110 6.11 -6.03 8.62
C LYS A 110 6.30 -6.36 7.16
N VAL A 111 5.92 -5.42 6.30
CA VAL A 111 6.14 -5.48 4.84
C VAL A 111 7.17 -4.44 4.42
N VAL A 112 8.06 -4.84 3.51
CA VAL A 112 9.08 -3.99 2.91
C VAL A 112 9.02 -4.12 1.39
N ASP A 113 9.23 -3.02 0.67
CA ASP A 113 9.30 -3.03 -0.79
C ASP A 113 10.59 -3.70 -1.28
N ILE A 114 10.47 -4.56 -2.28
CA ILE A 114 11.60 -5.13 -3.03
C ILE A 114 11.56 -4.54 -4.43
N PRO A 115 12.64 -3.92 -4.92
CA PRO A 115 12.75 -3.52 -6.32
C PRO A 115 12.54 -4.70 -7.26
N THR A 116 11.82 -4.49 -8.37
CA THR A 116 11.51 -5.58 -9.32
C THR A 116 12.75 -6.23 -9.92
N GLU A 117 13.84 -5.48 -10.07
CA GLU A 117 15.12 -5.95 -10.57
C GLU A 117 15.82 -6.97 -9.65
N ASN A 118 15.41 -7.06 -8.39
CA ASN A 118 15.98 -8.02 -7.44
C ASN A 118 15.36 -9.41 -7.53
N ILE A 119 14.28 -9.57 -8.29
CA ILE A 119 13.59 -10.85 -8.48
C ILE A 119 13.40 -11.08 -9.97
N ASN A 120 14.02 -12.13 -10.49
CA ASN A 120 13.84 -12.55 -11.87
C ASN A 120 12.66 -13.52 -11.95
N LEU A 121 11.62 -13.17 -12.74
CA LEU A 121 10.45 -14.01 -12.96
C LEU A 121 10.43 -14.49 -14.40
N ASP A 122 10.37 -15.79 -14.57
CA ASP A 122 10.11 -16.41 -15.86
C ASP A 122 8.63 -16.79 -15.95
N LEU A 123 7.88 -16.04 -16.76
CA LEU A 123 6.45 -16.24 -16.95
C LEU A 123 6.19 -17.05 -18.22
N PRO A 124 5.24 -18.00 -18.19
CA PRO A 124 4.85 -18.74 -19.39
C PRO A 124 4.20 -17.83 -20.43
N ALA A 125 4.24 -18.25 -21.68
CA ALA A 125 3.45 -17.62 -22.73
C ALA A 125 1.95 -17.82 -22.43
N PHE A 126 1.15 -16.76 -22.63
CA PHE A 126 -0.28 -16.82 -22.44
C PHE A 126 -1.01 -17.03 -23.78
N PRO A 127 -2.12 -17.80 -23.82
CA PRO A 127 -3.00 -17.88 -24.97
C PRO A 127 -3.47 -16.49 -25.43
N ALA A 128 -3.72 -16.33 -26.72
CA ALA A 128 -4.11 -15.03 -27.29
C ALA A 128 -5.42 -14.44 -26.69
N CYS A 129 -6.24 -15.25 -26.05
CA CYS A 129 -7.46 -14.81 -25.35
C CYS A 129 -7.21 -14.30 -23.92
N LEU A 130 -5.96 -14.41 -23.40
CA LEU A 130 -5.58 -13.96 -22.07
C LEU A 130 -4.62 -12.78 -22.19
N ASN A 131 -4.84 -11.77 -21.35
CA ASN A 131 -3.94 -10.63 -21.22
C ASN A 131 -3.43 -10.55 -19.78
N LEU A 132 -2.13 -10.49 -19.62
CA LEU A 132 -1.52 -10.31 -18.30
C LEU A 132 -1.94 -8.96 -17.70
N HIS A 133 -2.69 -9.00 -16.62
CA HIS A 133 -3.14 -7.80 -15.92
C HIS A 133 -2.16 -7.34 -14.85
N ASN A 134 -1.70 -8.25 -14.00
CA ASN A 134 -0.79 -7.95 -12.91
C ASN A 134 -0.01 -9.20 -12.47
N VAL A 135 1.13 -8.98 -11.84
CA VAL A 135 1.92 -9.99 -11.15
C VAL A 135 2.26 -9.48 -9.77
N ASP A 136 1.78 -10.16 -8.75
CA ASP A 136 2.10 -9.86 -7.36
C ASP A 136 3.05 -10.93 -6.82
N VAL A 137 4.14 -10.49 -6.20
CA VAL A 137 5.10 -11.38 -5.54
C VAL A 137 5.25 -10.95 -4.09
N ILE A 138 5.05 -11.90 -3.18
CA ILE A 138 5.27 -11.73 -1.75
C ILE A 138 6.27 -12.79 -1.30
N VAL A 139 7.48 -12.34 -0.96
CA VAL A 139 8.51 -13.19 -0.35
C VAL A 139 8.29 -13.22 1.15
N ARG A 140 8.09 -14.41 1.73
CA ARG A 140 7.85 -14.58 3.17
C ARG A 140 9.14 -15.01 3.86
N VAL A 141 9.49 -14.31 4.91
CA VAL A 141 10.66 -14.59 5.72
C VAL A 141 10.33 -14.54 7.21
N ARG A 142 11.17 -15.15 8.01
CA ARG A 142 11.14 -15.06 9.48
C ARG A 142 12.50 -14.63 9.98
N THR A 143 12.53 -13.96 11.10
CA THR A 143 13.81 -13.60 11.74
C THR A 143 14.48 -14.85 12.30
N LEU A 144 15.83 -14.88 12.29
CA LEU A 144 16.59 -16.03 12.78
C LEU A 144 16.37 -16.33 14.27
N LYS A 145 15.83 -15.37 15.03
CA LYS A 145 15.54 -15.53 16.47
C LYS A 145 14.53 -16.64 16.79
N ASP A 146 13.64 -16.95 15.84
CA ASP A 146 12.62 -17.99 16.03
C ASP A 146 13.10 -19.39 15.61
N ILE A 147 14.21 -19.50 14.89
CA ILE A 147 14.78 -20.79 14.46
C ILE A 147 15.60 -21.44 15.58
N ILE A 148 16.11 -20.67 16.54
CA ILE A 148 16.96 -21.14 17.64
C ILE A 148 16.16 -21.70 18.83
N LYS A 149 14.83 -21.58 18.83
CA LYS A 149 13.94 -22.01 19.93
C LYS A 149 13.25 -23.35 19.70
N ASN A 150 13.58 -24.08 18.62
CA ASN A 150 13.06 -25.44 18.37
C ASN A 150 14.17 -26.47 18.46
#